data_9d219191e82f184bee36fb859ee39063
#
_entry.id   9d219191e82f184bee36fb859ee39063
#
_cell.length_a   1.000
_cell.length_b   1.000
_cell.length_c   1.000
_cell.angle_alpha   90.00
_cell.angle_beta   90.00
_cell.angle_gamma   90.00
#
_symmetry.space_group_name_H-M   'P 1'
#
loop_
_entity.id
_entity.type
_entity.pdbx_description
1 polymer ?
#
loop_
_entity_poly.entity_id
_entity_poly.type
_entity_poly.pdbx_seq_one_letter_code
_entity_poly.pdbx_strand_id
1 'polypeptide(L)'
;MLPWIICGAFAVVIIILAIKIRMMQKSMDEICSCLSEHLSSDTNQLITVSSSDKHVRRLASEIAGQLAELRRQRRQYINGDRELKEAVTNISHDLRTPLTAICGYLELLETEEMTVNTKRYIEQIANRTEALKALTEELFRYSVISSVSDLSYEKVNVGRVLEDTLISFYGAFEQKNITPNISLPDSVVVRTLDKSALSRIFGNIISNAVKYSDGDFSVTMTDTGEITFSNTASELSSVDVGKLFDRFYTVDSARKSTGLGLSIAKLLTERMGGSISADYKGNVLSITLSFKGG
;
A
#
# COMPACT_ATOMS: atom_id res chain seq x y z
N MET A 1 36.93 52.90 46.22
CA MET A 1 37.67 52.00 45.25
C MET A 1 37.11 50.56 45.23
N LEU A 2 36.87 49.93 46.39
CA LEU A 2 36.38 48.55 46.53
C LEU A 2 35.07 48.28 45.77
N PRO A 3 33.99 49.10 45.81
CA PRO A 3 32.74 48.79 45.13
C PRO A 3 32.86 48.80 43.59
N TRP A 4 33.73 49.60 43.00
CA TRP A 4 33.97 49.60 41.57
C TRP A 4 34.68 48.33 41.08
N ILE A 5 35.57 47.77 41.88
CA ILE A 5 36.26 46.52 41.59
C ILE A 5 35.25 45.37 41.61
N ILE A 6 34.34 45.36 42.57
CA ILE A 6 33.27 44.36 42.70
C ILE A 6 32.31 44.44 41.50
N CYS A 7 31.87 45.64 41.12
CA CYS A 7 31.04 45.82 39.92
C CYS A 7 31.73 45.36 38.64
N GLY A 8 33.03 45.63 38.49
CA GLY A 8 33.83 45.16 37.34
C GLY A 8 33.90 43.61 37.28
N ALA A 9 34.14 42.99 38.48
CA ALA A 9 34.14 41.52 38.53
C ALA A 9 32.78 40.89 38.19
N PHE A 10 31.67 41.48 38.66
CA PHE A 10 30.32 41.03 38.27
C PHE A 10 30.03 41.19 36.78
N ALA A 11 30.43 42.31 36.18
CA ALA A 11 30.29 42.55 34.73
C ALA A 11 31.05 41.49 33.94
N VAL A 12 32.27 41.13 34.32
CA VAL A 12 33.06 40.10 33.65
C VAL A 12 32.35 38.71 33.76
N VAL A 13 31.82 38.34 34.92
CA VAL A 13 31.08 37.09 35.11
C VAL A 13 29.84 37.05 34.26
N ILE A 14 29.09 38.15 34.14
CA ILE A 14 27.89 38.24 33.33
C ILE A 14 28.27 38.08 31.82
N ILE A 15 29.35 38.71 31.38
CA ILE A 15 29.81 38.56 30.00
C ILE A 15 30.21 37.11 29.67
N ILE A 16 30.95 36.45 30.58
CA ILE A 16 31.33 35.02 30.42
C ILE A 16 30.11 34.14 30.37
N LEU A 17 29.11 34.32 31.23
CA LEU A 17 27.85 33.59 31.23
C LEU A 17 27.07 33.84 29.94
N ALA A 18 26.98 35.06 29.45
CA ALA A 18 26.29 35.39 28.22
C ALA A 18 26.94 34.72 27.00
N ILE A 19 28.28 34.71 26.94
CA ILE A 19 29.02 33.98 25.89
C ILE A 19 28.74 32.45 25.97
N LYS A 20 28.77 31.88 27.17
CA LYS A 20 28.50 30.46 27.36
C LYS A 20 27.08 30.08 26.94
N ILE A 21 26.08 30.90 27.27
CA ILE A 21 24.68 30.67 26.85
C ILE A 21 24.55 30.75 25.33
N ARG A 22 25.16 31.76 24.68
CA ARG A 22 25.12 31.86 23.20
C ARG A 22 25.80 30.68 22.51
N MET A 23 26.92 30.20 23.03
CA MET A 23 27.58 29.02 22.47
C MET A 23 26.70 27.76 22.62
N MET A 24 26.02 27.63 23.75
CA MET A 24 25.10 26.51 23.98
C MET A 24 23.86 26.54 23.06
N GLN A 25 23.27 27.73 22.88
CA GLN A 25 22.17 27.94 21.92
C GLN A 25 22.59 27.58 20.48
N LYS A 26 23.73 28.07 20.02
CA LYS A 26 24.27 27.74 18.70
C LYS A 26 24.48 26.25 18.52
N SER A 27 24.96 25.53 19.53
CA SER A 27 25.16 24.09 19.46
C SER A 27 23.84 23.31 19.44
N MET A 28 22.78 23.79 20.10
CA MET A 28 21.45 23.24 20.01
C MET A 28 20.84 23.43 18.61
N ASP A 29 21.00 24.60 18.01
CA ASP A 29 20.54 24.87 16.65
C ASP A 29 21.27 23.99 15.63
N GLU A 30 22.57 23.74 15.81
CA GLU A 30 23.35 22.80 15.00
C GLU A 30 22.80 21.37 15.09
N ILE A 31 22.44 20.89 16.29
CA ILE A 31 21.84 19.57 16.48
C ILE A 31 20.47 19.50 15.81
N CYS A 32 19.61 20.50 15.99
CA CYS A 32 18.27 20.54 15.40
C CYS A 32 18.32 20.56 13.87
N SER A 33 19.19 21.37 13.27
CA SER A 33 19.33 21.44 11.81
C SER A 33 19.88 20.13 11.23
N CYS A 34 20.91 19.54 11.84
CA CYS A 34 21.42 18.24 11.45
C CYS A 34 20.36 17.13 11.57
N LEU A 35 19.58 17.13 12.65
CA LEU A 35 18.52 16.15 12.85
C LEU A 35 17.43 16.26 11.78
N SER A 36 17.00 17.49 11.45
CA SER A 36 16.02 17.76 10.41
C SER A 36 16.51 17.33 9.03
N GLU A 37 17.76 17.64 8.69
CA GLU A 37 18.38 17.21 7.43
C GLU A 37 18.52 15.69 7.34
N HIS A 38 18.89 15.04 8.45
CA HIS A 38 18.99 13.59 8.54
C HIS A 38 17.65 12.85 8.48
N LEU A 39 16.54 13.49 8.85
CA LEU A 39 15.20 12.91 8.72
C LEU A 39 14.62 13.11 7.31
N SER A 40 15.04 14.15 6.61
CA SER A 40 14.55 14.48 5.25
C SER A 40 15.37 13.86 4.12
N SER A 41 16.63 13.55 4.36
CA SER A 41 17.54 12.98 3.36
C SER A 41 18.30 11.75 3.91
N ASP A 42 18.55 10.77 3.06
CA ASP A 42 19.29 9.53 3.44
C ASP A 42 20.81 9.77 3.47
N THR A 43 21.24 10.92 4.06
CA THR A 43 22.64 11.29 4.14
C THR A 43 23.36 10.55 5.26
N ASN A 44 24.58 10.09 4.95
CA ASN A 44 25.41 9.33 5.87
C ASN A 44 26.37 10.25 6.68
N GLN A 45 26.02 11.55 6.80
CA GLN A 45 26.86 12.51 7.53
C GLN A 45 26.77 12.24 9.04
N LEU A 46 27.89 12.29 9.71
CA LEU A 46 27.96 12.18 11.17
C LEU A 46 27.42 13.49 11.79
N ILE A 47 26.60 13.39 12.83
CA ILE A 47 26.20 14.56 13.63
C ILE A 47 27.46 15.07 14.36
N THR A 48 28.11 16.07 13.77
CA THR A 48 29.26 16.74 14.36
C THR A 48 28.80 18.05 14.99
N VAL A 49 29.10 18.24 16.27
CA VAL A 49 28.76 19.46 17.01
C VAL A 49 30.04 20.19 17.37
N SER A 50 30.09 21.50 17.06
CA SER A 50 31.23 22.37 17.32
C SER A 50 31.42 22.72 18.80
N SER A 51 30.61 22.13 19.72
CA SER A 51 30.60 22.44 21.13
C SER A 51 31.77 21.79 21.91
N SER A 52 32.43 22.58 22.76
CA SER A 52 33.39 22.10 23.74
C SER A 52 32.72 21.53 25.02
N ASP A 53 31.40 21.70 25.19
CA ASP A 53 30.65 21.22 26.37
C ASP A 53 30.50 19.69 26.31
N LYS A 54 30.91 19.02 27.39
CA LYS A 54 30.89 17.56 27.50
C LYS A 54 29.46 17.00 27.43
N HIS A 55 28.47 17.70 27.98
CA HIS A 55 27.09 17.25 28.03
C HIS A 55 26.43 17.36 26.65
N VAL A 56 26.69 18.44 25.91
CA VAL A 56 26.20 18.64 24.54
C VAL A 56 26.79 17.58 23.59
N ARG A 57 28.09 17.32 23.70
CA ARG A 57 28.75 16.27 22.90
C ARG A 57 28.22 14.87 23.22
N ARG A 58 27.94 14.57 24.49
CA ARG A 58 27.35 13.29 24.89
C ARG A 58 25.96 13.11 24.31
N LEU A 59 25.11 14.16 24.40
CA LEU A 59 23.77 14.15 23.82
C LEU A 59 23.80 13.94 22.31
N ALA A 60 24.66 14.68 21.59
CA ALA A 60 24.83 14.53 20.14
C ALA A 60 25.28 13.11 19.76
N SER A 61 26.21 12.52 20.51
CA SER A 61 26.68 11.15 20.29
C SER A 61 25.57 10.10 20.55
N GLU A 62 24.74 10.30 21.57
CA GLU A 62 23.63 9.41 21.92
C GLU A 62 22.52 9.44 20.86
N ILE A 63 22.16 10.65 20.39
CA ILE A 63 21.22 10.85 19.26
C ILE A 63 21.77 10.22 17.99
N ALA A 64 23.05 10.42 17.66
CA ALA A 64 23.70 9.80 16.50
C ALA A 64 23.64 8.27 16.57
N GLY A 65 23.89 7.68 17.74
CA GLY A 65 23.80 6.24 17.96
C GLY A 65 22.38 5.69 17.75
N GLN A 66 21.37 6.36 18.29
CA GLN A 66 19.96 5.97 18.12
C GLN A 66 19.52 6.07 16.64
N LEU A 67 19.91 7.13 15.94
CA LEU A 67 19.63 7.29 14.52
C LEU A 67 20.30 6.21 13.67
N ALA A 68 21.55 5.88 13.97
CA ALA A 68 22.27 4.80 13.28
C ALA A 68 21.57 3.44 13.46
N GLU A 69 21.10 3.15 14.69
CA GLU A 69 20.36 1.90 14.98
C GLU A 69 18.99 1.87 14.27
N LEU A 70 18.23 2.97 14.29
CA LEU A 70 16.96 3.09 13.55
C LEU A 70 17.17 2.89 12.04
N ARG A 71 18.24 3.44 11.47
CA ARG A 71 18.59 3.23 10.06
C ARG A 71 18.97 1.79 9.77
N ARG A 72 19.72 1.15 10.67
CA ARG A 72 20.07 -0.25 10.54
C ARG A 72 18.82 -1.12 10.49
N GLN A 73 17.88 -0.91 11.42
CA GLN A 73 16.61 -1.63 11.47
C GLN A 73 15.76 -1.36 10.22
N ARG A 74 15.68 -0.11 9.76
CA ARG A 74 14.97 0.25 8.52
C ARG A 74 15.57 -0.45 7.30
N ARG A 75 16.91 -0.48 7.17
CA ARG A 75 17.58 -1.20 6.06
C ARG A 75 17.33 -2.71 6.14
N GLN A 76 17.40 -3.30 7.32
CA GLN A 76 17.09 -4.73 7.49
C GLN A 76 15.64 -5.03 7.11
N TYR A 77 14.70 -4.18 7.50
CA TYR A 77 13.30 -4.32 7.11
C TYR A 77 13.11 -4.23 5.58
N ILE A 78 13.71 -3.22 4.95
CA ILE A 78 13.61 -3.02 3.49
C ILE A 78 14.26 -4.18 2.74
N ASN A 79 15.43 -4.65 3.17
CA ASN A 79 16.12 -5.77 2.54
C ASN A 79 15.35 -7.09 2.71
N GLY A 80 14.83 -7.37 3.91
CA GLY A 80 14.01 -8.55 4.15
C GLY A 80 12.72 -8.55 3.32
N ASP A 81 12.07 -7.38 3.16
CA ASP A 81 10.90 -7.24 2.30
C ASP A 81 11.26 -7.49 0.81
N ARG A 82 12.42 -7.01 0.36
CA ARG A 82 12.91 -7.26 -1.01
C ARG A 82 13.24 -8.74 -1.24
N GLU A 83 13.97 -9.37 -0.34
CA GLU A 83 14.31 -10.81 -0.42
C GLU A 83 13.04 -11.68 -0.44
N LEU A 84 12.06 -11.36 0.40
CA LEU A 84 10.78 -12.05 0.39
C LEU A 84 10.05 -11.89 -0.95
N LYS A 85 10.06 -10.70 -1.54
CA LYS A 85 9.44 -10.43 -2.84
C LYS A 85 10.14 -11.20 -3.96
N GLU A 86 11.46 -11.21 -3.99
CA GLU A 86 12.25 -11.98 -4.95
C GLU A 86 11.98 -13.49 -4.81
N ALA A 87 11.93 -14.01 -3.58
CA ALA A 87 11.59 -15.40 -3.32
C ALA A 87 10.18 -15.76 -3.80
N VAL A 88 9.18 -14.92 -3.50
CA VAL A 88 7.79 -15.10 -3.97
C VAL A 88 7.69 -15.08 -5.49
N THR A 89 8.43 -14.17 -6.14
CA THR A 89 8.48 -14.09 -7.61
C THR A 89 9.04 -15.38 -8.20
N ASN A 90 10.15 -15.89 -7.66
CA ASN A 90 10.80 -17.10 -8.13
C ASN A 90 9.91 -18.34 -7.91
N ILE A 91 9.33 -18.48 -6.71
CA ILE A 91 8.40 -19.57 -6.40
C ILE A 91 7.18 -19.53 -7.34
N SER A 92 6.64 -18.36 -7.63
CA SER A 92 5.49 -18.21 -8.53
C SER A 92 5.82 -18.65 -9.95
N HIS A 93 7.03 -18.31 -10.45
CA HIS A 93 7.51 -18.77 -11.74
C HIS A 93 7.68 -20.28 -11.77
N ASP A 94 8.30 -20.86 -10.73
CA ASP A 94 8.60 -22.29 -10.63
C ASP A 94 7.33 -23.13 -10.44
N LEU A 95 6.26 -22.57 -9.86
CA LEU A 95 4.94 -23.21 -9.78
C LEU A 95 4.15 -23.13 -11.08
N ARG A 96 4.29 -22.08 -11.88
CA ARG A 96 3.57 -21.91 -13.15
C ARG A 96 3.90 -23.03 -14.14
N THR A 97 5.18 -23.41 -14.24
CA THR A 97 5.66 -24.41 -15.20
C THR A 97 5.00 -25.78 -14.99
N PRO A 98 5.03 -26.43 -13.79
CA PRO A 98 4.35 -27.71 -13.57
C PRO A 98 2.83 -27.60 -13.68
N LEU A 99 2.22 -26.48 -13.27
CA LEU A 99 0.79 -26.27 -13.41
C LEU A 99 0.36 -26.22 -14.87
N THR A 100 1.11 -25.54 -15.74
CA THR A 100 0.85 -25.52 -17.18
C THR A 100 0.92 -26.94 -17.77
N ALA A 101 1.91 -27.75 -17.35
CA ALA A 101 2.02 -29.14 -17.78
C ALA A 101 0.80 -29.99 -17.31
N ILE A 102 0.36 -29.82 -16.05
CA ILE A 102 -0.81 -30.52 -15.53
C ILE A 102 -2.08 -30.13 -16.32
N CYS A 103 -2.28 -28.84 -16.60
CA CYS A 103 -3.39 -28.39 -17.44
C CYS A 103 -3.37 -29.07 -18.83
N GLY A 104 -2.20 -29.11 -19.47
CA GLY A 104 -2.05 -29.77 -20.76
C GLY A 104 -2.36 -31.28 -20.71
N TYR A 105 -1.93 -32.00 -19.66
CA TYR A 105 -2.32 -33.40 -19.48
C TYR A 105 -3.81 -33.59 -19.22
N LEU A 106 -4.44 -32.68 -18.49
CA LEU A 106 -5.90 -32.73 -18.26
C LEU A 106 -6.67 -32.51 -19.56
N GLU A 107 -6.24 -31.56 -20.42
CA GLU A 107 -6.81 -31.33 -21.75
C GLU A 107 -6.70 -32.58 -22.65
N LEU A 108 -5.55 -33.27 -22.62
CA LEU A 108 -5.38 -34.52 -23.35
C LEU A 108 -6.31 -35.65 -22.84
N LEU A 109 -6.49 -35.73 -21.52
CA LEU A 109 -7.38 -36.73 -20.91
C LEU A 109 -8.85 -36.47 -21.24
N GLU A 110 -9.28 -35.23 -21.50
CA GLU A 110 -10.66 -34.92 -21.91
C GLU A 110 -11.02 -35.56 -23.26
N THR A 111 -10.05 -35.92 -24.09
CA THR A 111 -10.24 -36.55 -25.41
C THR A 111 -10.30 -38.06 -25.34
N GLU A 112 -10.04 -38.68 -24.18
CA GLU A 112 -10.04 -40.12 -23.99
C GLU A 112 -11.41 -40.67 -23.52
N GLU A 113 -11.71 -41.90 -23.90
CA GLU A 113 -12.92 -42.58 -23.39
C GLU A 113 -12.81 -42.94 -21.91
N MET A 114 -13.67 -42.36 -21.08
CA MET A 114 -13.62 -42.51 -19.65
C MET A 114 -14.94 -42.97 -19.03
N THR A 115 -14.84 -43.64 -17.88
CA THR A 115 -16.01 -43.91 -17.04
C THR A 115 -16.53 -42.59 -16.42
N VAL A 116 -17.83 -42.57 -16.10
CA VAL A 116 -18.49 -41.40 -15.46
C VAL A 116 -17.75 -40.96 -14.20
N ASN A 117 -17.28 -41.90 -13.40
CA ASN A 117 -16.53 -41.58 -12.17
C ASN A 117 -15.16 -40.99 -12.45
N THR A 118 -14.45 -41.53 -13.44
CA THR A 118 -13.12 -40.99 -13.87
C THR A 118 -13.26 -39.55 -14.37
N LYS A 119 -14.25 -39.29 -15.23
CA LYS A 119 -14.54 -37.96 -15.73
C LYS A 119 -14.78 -36.94 -14.61
N ARG A 120 -15.60 -37.32 -13.61
CA ARG A 120 -15.86 -36.47 -12.44
C ARG A 120 -14.59 -36.16 -11.64
N TYR A 121 -13.69 -37.14 -11.46
CA TYR A 121 -12.44 -36.91 -10.74
C TYR A 121 -11.50 -35.98 -11.55
N ILE A 122 -11.41 -36.16 -12.84
CA ILE A 122 -10.60 -35.30 -13.73
C ILE A 122 -11.11 -33.86 -13.71
N GLU A 123 -12.44 -33.65 -13.80
CA GLU A 123 -13.06 -32.34 -13.68
C GLU A 123 -12.73 -31.67 -12.32
N GLN A 124 -12.72 -32.44 -11.23
CA GLN A 124 -12.32 -31.89 -9.93
C GLN A 124 -10.85 -31.53 -9.88
N ILE A 125 -9.96 -32.34 -10.48
CA ILE A 125 -8.53 -32.04 -10.55
C ILE A 125 -8.30 -30.80 -11.41
N ALA A 126 -8.93 -30.70 -12.59
CA ALA A 126 -8.87 -29.53 -13.46
C ALA A 126 -9.28 -28.24 -12.74
N ASN A 127 -10.42 -28.28 -12.04
CA ASN A 127 -10.89 -27.14 -11.26
C ASN A 127 -9.91 -26.72 -10.15
N ARG A 128 -9.25 -27.67 -9.49
CA ARG A 128 -8.26 -27.39 -8.44
C ARG A 128 -6.96 -26.85 -9.03
N THR A 129 -6.53 -27.38 -10.17
CA THR A 129 -5.34 -26.92 -10.87
C THR A 129 -5.51 -25.48 -11.39
N GLU A 130 -6.67 -25.16 -11.96
CA GLU A 130 -6.96 -23.80 -12.41
C GLU A 130 -7.02 -22.81 -11.23
N ALA A 131 -7.61 -23.22 -10.10
CA ALA A 131 -7.59 -22.39 -8.88
C ALA A 131 -6.17 -22.15 -8.37
N LEU A 132 -5.28 -23.14 -8.40
CA LEU A 132 -3.89 -23.03 -7.99
C LEU A 132 -3.09 -22.14 -8.94
N LYS A 133 -3.33 -22.26 -10.27
CA LYS A 133 -2.74 -21.39 -11.28
C LYS A 133 -3.12 -19.94 -11.06
N ALA A 134 -4.42 -19.65 -10.85
CA ALA A 134 -4.89 -18.30 -10.55
C ALA A 134 -4.23 -17.71 -9.28
N LEU A 135 -4.11 -18.51 -8.21
CA LEU A 135 -3.44 -18.11 -6.98
C LEU A 135 -1.96 -17.77 -7.21
N THR A 136 -1.26 -18.60 -7.98
CA THR A 136 0.16 -18.40 -8.30
C THR A 136 0.38 -17.13 -9.14
N GLU A 137 -0.48 -16.88 -10.12
CA GLU A 137 -0.42 -15.67 -10.95
C GLU A 137 -0.71 -14.41 -10.11
N GLU A 138 -1.64 -14.48 -9.19
CA GLU A 138 -1.96 -13.34 -8.32
C GLU A 138 -0.85 -13.07 -7.31
N LEU A 139 -0.23 -14.12 -6.76
CA LEU A 139 0.96 -14.01 -5.91
C LEU A 139 2.15 -13.37 -6.66
N PHE A 140 2.37 -13.78 -7.92
CA PHE A 140 3.37 -13.15 -8.79
C PHE A 140 3.06 -11.66 -9.02
N ARG A 141 1.81 -11.34 -9.39
CA ARG A 141 1.38 -9.95 -9.58
C ARG A 141 1.60 -9.10 -8.33
N TYR A 142 1.28 -9.65 -7.16
CA TYR A 142 1.54 -8.98 -5.88
C TYR A 142 3.02 -8.71 -5.67
N SER A 143 3.89 -9.68 -5.91
CA SER A 143 5.34 -9.55 -5.76
C SER A 143 5.90 -8.48 -6.72
N VAL A 144 5.48 -8.50 -8.00
CA VAL A 144 5.90 -7.51 -9.00
C VAL A 144 5.45 -6.10 -8.61
N ILE A 145 4.21 -5.90 -8.18
CA ILE A 145 3.71 -4.57 -7.76
C ILE A 145 4.44 -4.08 -6.52
N SER A 146 4.74 -4.99 -5.63
CA SER A 146 5.52 -4.68 -4.42
C SER A 146 6.95 -4.26 -4.75
N SER A 147 7.52 -4.75 -5.85
CA SER A 147 8.90 -4.49 -6.28
C SER A 147 9.04 -3.37 -7.32
N VAL A 148 7.96 -3.00 -8.06
CA VAL A 148 8.02 -1.90 -9.03
C VAL A 148 8.22 -0.59 -8.29
N SER A 149 9.45 -0.07 -8.35
CA SER A 149 9.86 1.20 -7.76
C SER A 149 9.35 2.42 -8.53
N ASP A 150 8.96 2.27 -9.79
CA ASP A 150 8.69 3.38 -10.69
C ASP A 150 7.23 3.37 -11.18
N LEU A 151 6.37 4.14 -10.48
CA LEU A 151 5.07 4.54 -11.00
C LEU A 151 5.26 5.61 -12.09
N SER A 152 4.58 5.46 -13.22
CA SER A 152 4.61 6.44 -14.30
C SER A 152 3.54 7.50 -14.08
N TYR A 153 3.90 8.59 -13.43
CA TYR A 153 2.97 9.67 -13.13
C TYR A 153 2.65 10.53 -14.35
N GLU A 154 1.36 10.65 -14.67
CA GLU A 154 0.84 11.52 -15.72
C GLU A 154 -0.44 12.23 -15.26
N LYS A 155 -0.89 13.25 -16.02
CA LYS A 155 -2.19 13.88 -15.76
C LYS A 155 -3.31 12.97 -16.24
N VAL A 156 -4.05 12.39 -15.31
CA VAL A 156 -5.09 11.40 -15.55
C VAL A 156 -6.45 12.00 -15.25
N ASN A 157 -7.40 11.88 -16.20
CA ASN A 157 -8.82 12.09 -15.93
C ASN A 157 -9.35 10.86 -15.18
N VAL A 158 -9.61 11.01 -13.90
CA VAL A 158 -9.99 9.92 -12.99
C VAL A 158 -11.35 9.32 -13.38
N GLY A 159 -12.33 10.16 -13.70
CA GLY A 159 -13.66 9.72 -14.15
C GLY A 159 -13.60 8.88 -15.41
N ARG A 160 -12.78 9.28 -16.40
CA ARG A 160 -12.59 8.52 -17.64
C ARG A 160 -12.00 7.13 -17.39
N VAL A 161 -11.00 7.01 -16.52
CA VAL A 161 -10.41 5.69 -16.19
C VAL A 161 -11.42 4.82 -15.45
N LEU A 162 -12.28 5.42 -14.61
CA LEU A 162 -13.35 4.69 -13.92
C LEU A 162 -14.39 4.17 -14.92
N GLU A 163 -14.85 5.00 -15.85
CA GLU A 163 -15.78 4.60 -16.92
C GLU A 163 -15.20 3.48 -17.77
N ASP A 164 -13.97 3.63 -18.28
CA ASP A 164 -13.28 2.62 -19.09
C ASP A 164 -13.17 1.27 -18.35
N THR A 165 -12.90 1.33 -17.02
CA THR A 165 -12.83 0.13 -16.18
C THR A 165 -14.21 -0.50 -15.99
N LEU A 166 -15.25 0.28 -15.69
CA LEU A 166 -16.63 -0.21 -15.52
C LEU A 166 -17.14 -0.90 -16.80
N ILE A 167 -16.85 -0.33 -17.97
CA ILE A 167 -17.20 -0.93 -19.28
C ILE A 167 -16.53 -2.30 -19.43
N SER A 168 -15.28 -2.45 -18.99
CA SER A 168 -14.59 -3.74 -19.08
C SER A 168 -15.22 -4.85 -18.23
N PHE A 169 -16.01 -4.49 -17.21
CA PHE A 169 -16.75 -5.42 -16.35
C PHE A 169 -18.21 -5.65 -16.78
N TYR A 170 -18.66 -5.08 -17.91
CA TYR A 170 -20.04 -5.19 -18.37
C TYR A 170 -20.54 -6.65 -18.44
N GLY A 171 -19.76 -7.55 -19.09
CA GLY A 171 -20.12 -8.97 -19.18
C GLY A 171 -20.18 -9.68 -17.82
N ALA A 172 -19.37 -9.27 -16.85
CA ALA A 172 -19.40 -9.82 -15.50
C ALA A 172 -20.64 -9.36 -14.71
N PHE A 173 -21.05 -8.11 -14.89
CA PHE A 173 -22.30 -7.59 -14.34
C PHE A 173 -23.52 -8.29 -14.94
N GLU A 174 -23.58 -8.46 -16.26
CA GLU A 174 -24.66 -9.21 -16.92
C GLU A 174 -24.76 -10.65 -16.40
N GLN A 175 -23.64 -11.36 -16.33
CA GLN A 175 -23.62 -12.74 -15.85
C GLN A 175 -24.13 -12.87 -14.41
N LYS A 176 -24.00 -11.84 -13.58
CA LYS A 176 -24.46 -11.78 -12.20
C LYS A 176 -25.82 -11.11 -12.03
N ASN A 177 -26.45 -10.64 -13.11
CA ASN A 177 -27.69 -9.85 -13.09
C ASN A 177 -27.58 -8.58 -12.22
N ILE A 178 -26.39 -7.96 -12.20
CA ILE A 178 -26.15 -6.70 -11.47
C ILE A 178 -26.35 -5.53 -12.44
N THR A 179 -27.20 -4.58 -12.09
CA THR A 179 -27.30 -3.30 -12.78
C THR A 179 -26.56 -2.23 -12.00
N PRO A 180 -25.38 -1.77 -12.47
CA PRO A 180 -24.58 -0.78 -11.76
C PRO A 180 -25.30 0.57 -11.67
N ASN A 181 -25.37 1.17 -10.49
CA ASN A 181 -25.78 2.55 -10.30
C ASN A 181 -24.55 3.46 -10.27
N ILE A 182 -24.37 4.29 -11.31
CA ILE A 182 -23.17 5.10 -11.51
C ILE A 182 -23.54 6.58 -11.40
N SER A 183 -22.91 7.29 -10.49
CA SER A 183 -23.06 8.74 -10.30
C SER A 183 -21.69 9.41 -10.35
N LEU A 184 -21.42 10.10 -11.46
CA LEU A 184 -20.18 10.85 -11.67
C LEU A 184 -20.49 12.35 -11.74
N PRO A 185 -19.58 13.23 -11.32
CA PRO A 185 -19.75 14.67 -11.44
C PRO A 185 -19.64 15.13 -12.90
N ASP A 186 -20.28 16.23 -13.24
CA ASP A 186 -20.12 16.87 -14.56
C ASP A 186 -18.73 17.49 -14.74
N SER A 187 -18.03 17.78 -13.65
CA SER A 187 -16.72 18.37 -13.64
C SER A 187 -15.63 17.32 -13.93
N VAL A 188 -14.63 17.70 -14.73
CA VAL A 188 -13.49 16.83 -15.04
C VAL A 188 -12.51 16.85 -13.88
N VAL A 189 -12.34 15.71 -13.21
CA VAL A 189 -11.38 15.54 -12.12
C VAL A 189 -10.06 15.01 -12.66
N VAL A 190 -9.02 15.86 -12.70
CA VAL A 190 -7.67 15.49 -13.12
C VAL A 190 -6.76 15.35 -11.90
N ARG A 191 -5.96 14.27 -11.88
CA ARG A 191 -4.93 14.02 -10.86
C ARG A 191 -3.63 13.57 -11.53
N THR A 192 -2.51 13.81 -10.86
CA THR A 192 -1.19 13.30 -11.29
C THR A 192 -1.00 11.90 -10.69
N LEU A 193 -1.28 10.86 -11.47
CA LEU A 193 -1.33 9.46 -11.06
C LEU A 193 -0.76 8.56 -12.15
N ASP A 194 -0.49 7.30 -11.82
CA ASP A 194 -0.26 6.25 -12.80
C ASP A 194 -1.60 5.68 -13.28
N LYS A 195 -1.91 5.87 -14.57
CA LYS A 195 -3.18 5.42 -15.19
C LYS A 195 -3.39 3.92 -15.07
N SER A 196 -2.35 3.14 -15.27
CA SER A 196 -2.39 1.67 -15.23
C SER A 196 -2.64 1.17 -13.80
N ALA A 197 -1.95 1.76 -12.81
CA ALA A 197 -2.16 1.48 -11.40
C ALA A 197 -3.58 1.87 -10.95
N LEU A 198 -4.10 3.02 -11.41
CA LEU A 198 -5.45 3.46 -11.09
C LEU A 198 -6.51 2.51 -11.65
N SER A 199 -6.41 2.12 -12.93
CA SER A 199 -7.31 1.14 -13.54
C SER A 199 -7.29 -0.19 -12.79
N ARG A 200 -6.12 -0.61 -12.30
CA ARG A 200 -5.97 -1.82 -11.52
C ARG A 200 -6.60 -1.73 -10.12
N ILE A 201 -6.52 -0.59 -9.46
CA ILE A 201 -7.22 -0.33 -8.20
C ILE A 201 -8.73 -0.52 -8.41
N PHE A 202 -9.29 0.18 -9.41
CA PHE A 202 -10.71 0.08 -9.72
C PHE A 202 -11.12 -1.35 -10.07
N GLY A 203 -10.37 -2.03 -10.93
CA GLY A 203 -10.62 -3.42 -11.31
C GLY A 203 -10.66 -4.38 -10.12
N ASN A 204 -9.74 -4.23 -9.16
CA ASN A 204 -9.73 -5.04 -7.95
C ASN A 204 -10.96 -4.81 -7.06
N ILE A 205 -11.38 -3.56 -6.91
CA ILE A 205 -12.56 -3.22 -6.10
C ILE A 205 -13.85 -3.68 -6.79
N ILE A 206 -14.00 -3.41 -8.09
CA ILE A 206 -15.17 -3.82 -8.87
C ILE A 206 -15.28 -5.35 -8.91
N SER A 207 -14.17 -6.06 -9.17
CA SER A 207 -14.13 -7.53 -9.15
C SER A 207 -14.56 -8.09 -7.79
N ASN A 208 -14.13 -7.45 -6.70
CA ASN A 208 -14.56 -7.81 -5.35
C ASN A 208 -16.07 -7.63 -5.18
N ALA A 209 -16.62 -6.48 -5.58
CA ALA A 209 -18.04 -6.19 -5.50
C ALA A 209 -18.86 -7.19 -6.32
N VAL A 210 -18.51 -7.45 -7.60
CA VAL A 210 -19.20 -8.43 -8.46
C VAL A 210 -19.21 -9.83 -7.86
N LYS A 211 -18.16 -10.18 -7.10
CA LYS A 211 -18.00 -11.53 -6.52
C LYS A 211 -18.78 -11.72 -5.23
N TYR A 212 -18.88 -10.68 -4.41
CA TYR A 212 -19.41 -10.77 -3.04
C TYR A 212 -20.70 -9.98 -2.80
N SER A 213 -21.18 -9.23 -3.80
CA SER A 213 -22.45 -8.53 -3.74
C SER A 213 -23.63 -9.49 -3.73
N ASP A 214 -24.68 -9.10 -3.06
CA ASP A 214 -26.00 -9.78 -3.06
C ASP A 214 -26.85 -9.42 -4.30
N GLY A 215 -26.25 -8.81 -5.34
CA GLY A 215 -26.90 -8.51 -6.62
C GLY A 215 -27.02 -7.01 -6.93
N ASP A 216 -26.40 -6.16 -6.13
CA ASP A 216 -26.35 -4.70 -6.32
C ASP A 216 -24.92 -4.20 -6.43
N PHE A 217 -24.75 -3.05 -7.05
CA PHE A 217 -23.48 -2.33 -7.10
C PHE A 217 -23.73 -0.85 -7.38
N SER A 218 -23.09 0.01 -6.63
CA SER A 218 -23.11 1.45 -6.90
C SER A 218 -21.70 2.04 -6.82
N VAL A 219 -21.46 3.06 -7.63
CA VAL A 219 -20.24 3.86 -7.57
C VAL A 219 -20.61 5.35 -7.69
N THR A 220 -20.07 6.15 -6.78
CA THR A 220 -20.23 7.59 -6.78
C THR A 220 -18.87 8.26 -6.77
N MET A 221 -18.71 9.34 -7.53
CA MET A 221 -17.53 10.19 -7.50
C MET A 221 -17.96 11.62 -7.22
N THR A 222 -17.28 12.29 -6.30
CA THR A 222 -17.52 13.71 -5.97
C THR A 222 -16.69 14.63 -6.86
N ASP A 223 -17.06 15.93 -6.90
CA ASP A 223 -16.27 16.98 -7.58
C ASP A 223 -14.85 17.11 -7.03
N THR A 224 -14.61 16.70 -5.78
CA THR A 224 -13.28 16.67 -5.16
C THR A 224 -12.46 15.46 -5.57
N GLY A 225 -13.05 14.48 -6.28
CA GLY A 225 -12.39 13.26 -6.74
C GLY A 225 -12.34 12.14 -5.71
N GLU A 226 -13.16 12.21 -4.67
CA GLU A 226 -13.42 11.08 -3.78
C GLU A 226 -14.35 10.09 -4.48
N ILE A 227 -14.01 8.81 -4.47
CA ILE A 227 -14.75 7.74 -5.15
C ILE A 227 -15.20 6.72 -4.11
N THR A 228 -16.47 6.42 -4.08
CA THR A 228 -17.06 5.41 -3.19
C THR A 228 -17.72 4.31 -4.01
N PHE A 229 -17.30 3.08 -3.79
CA PHE A 229 -17.90 1.86 -4.32
C PHE A 229 -18.71 1.20 -3.22
N SER A 230 -19.96 0.85 -3.48
CA SER A 230 -20.83 0.25 -2.46
C SER A 230 -21.60 -0.93 -3.03
N ASN A 231 -21.78 -1.97 -2.21
CA ASN A 231 -22.63 -3.11 -2.52
C ASN A 231 -23.18 -3.74 -1.23
N THR A 232 -24.32 -4.39 -1.31
CA THR A 232 -24.83 -5.23 -0.21
C THR A 232 -24.00 -6.49 -0.08
N ALA A 233 -23.61 -6.85 1.14
CA ALA A 233 -22.78 -7.99 1.46
C ALA A 233 -23.25 -8.59 2.81
N SER A 234 -24.38 -9.31 2.79
CA SER A 234 -25.03 -9.83 4.00
C SER A 234 -24.23 -10.86 4.77
N GLU A 235 -23.29 -11.55 4.10
CA GLU A 235 -22.38 -12.53 4.71
C GLU A 235 -21.20 -11.90 5.45
N LEU A 236 -20.97 -10.57 5.28
CA LEU A 236 -19.87 -9.86 5.91
C LEU A 236 -20.21 -9.45 7.35
N SER A 237 -19.26 -9.52 8.25
CA SER A 237 -19.38 -8.96 9.60
C SER A 237 -18.56 -7.69 9.79
N SER A 238 -18.91 -6.88 10.79
CA SER A 238 -18.13 -5.68 11.12
C SER A 238 -16.69 -5.97 11.56
N VAL A 239 -16.42 -7.16 12.08
CA VAL A 239 -15.06 -7.62 12.45
C VAL A 239 -14.23 -7.92 11.20
N ASP A 240 -14.87 -8.39 10.13
CA ASP A 240 -14.22 -8.73 8.88
C ASP A 240 -13.75 -7.48 8.12
N VAL A 241 -14.47 -6.35 8.25
CA VAL A 241 -14.14 -5.08 7.58
C VAL A 241 -12.74 -4.58 7.95
N GLY A 242 -12.35 -4.72 9.22
CA GLY A 242 -10.99 -4.36 9.67
C GLY A 242 -9.88 -5.16 8.99
N LYS A 243 -10.20 -6.34 8.44
CA LYS A 243 -9.25 -7.26 7.80
C LYS A 243 -9.37 -7.31 6.28
N LEU A 244 -10.33 -6.61 5.67
CA LEU A 244 -10.58 -6.66 4.23
C LEU A 244 -9.35 -6.32 3.37
N PHE A 245 -8.46 -5.50 3.90
CA PHE A 245 -7.21 -5.13 3.24
C PHE A 245 -6.01 -5.99 3.66
N ASP A 246 -6.21 -6.97 4.56
CA ASP A 246 -5.15 -7.90 4.94
C ASP A 246 -4.89 -8.89 3.81
N ARG A 247 -3.63 -9.29 3.67
CA ARG A 247 -3.18 -10.21 2.63
C ARG A 247 -3.78 -11.59 2.88
N PHE A 248 -4.27 -12.24 1.83
CA PHE A 248 -4.87 -13.59 1.88
C PHE A 248 -6.13 -13.70 2.74
N TYR A 249 -6.68 -12.58 3.18
CA TYR A 249 -7.93 -12.59 3.92
C TYR A 249 -9.11 -12.81 2.96
N THR A 250 -9.95 -13.77 3.28
CA THR A 250 -11.20 -14.09 2.56
C THR A 250 -12.23 -14.60 3.55
N VAL A 251 -13.44 -14.06 3.50
CA VAL A 251 -14.55 -14.47 4.36
C VAL A 251 -15.03 -15.88 4.00
N ASP A 252 -14.97 -16.24 2.72
CA ASP A 252 -15.39 -17.56 2.23
C ASP A 252 -14.29 -18.20 1.40
N SER A 253 -13.65 -19.23 1.97
CA SER A 253 -12.63 -20.04 1.30
C SER A 253 -13.17 -20.87 0.12
N ALA A 254 -14.51 -21.06 0.02
CA ALA A 254 -15.12 -21.83 -1.05
C ALA A 254 -15.27 -21.04 -2.37
N ARG A 255 -15.23 -19.69 -2.32
CA ARG A 255 -15.48 -18.81 -3.49
C ARG A 255 -14.27 -18.55 -4.37
N LYS A 256 -13.25 -19.43 -4.43
CA LYS A 256 -12.07 -19.31 -5.32
C LYS A 256 -11.44 -17.88 -5.31
N SER A 257 -11.29 -17.29 -4.14
CA SER A 257 -10.71 -15.96 -3.95
C SER A 257 -9.35 -16.07 -3.27
N THR A 258 -8.38 -15.33 -3.77
CA THR A 258 -7.01 -15.36 -3.25
C THR A 258 -6.80 -14.41 -2.07
N GLY A 259 -7.75 -13.48 -1.83
CA GLY A 259 -7.64 -12.47 -0.78
C GLY A 259 -6.56 -11.41 -1.03
N LEU A 260 -6.06 -11.28 -2.28
CA LEU A 260 -5.01 -10.32 -2.62
C LEU A 260 -5.54 -9.05 -3.31
N GLY A 261 -6.73 -9.08 -3.91
CA GLY A 261 -7.25 -7.97 -4.71
C GLY A 261 -7.33 -6.64 -3.95
N LEU A 262 -7.98 -6.62 -2.78
CA LEU A 262 -8.12 -5.40 -1.98
C LEU A 262 -6.80 -4.96 -1.33
N SER A 263 -5.93 -5.90 -0.94
CA SER A 263 -4.59 -5.55 -0.43
C SER A 263 -3.71 -4.92 -1.51
N ILE A 264 -3.83 -5.35 -2.77
CA ILE A 264 -3.20 -4.72 -3.93
C ILE A 264 -3.76 -3.31 -4.17
N ALA A 265 -5.10 -3.14 -4.12
CA ALA A 265 -5.73 -1.85 -4.27
C ALA A 265 -5.22 -0.86 -3.21
N LYS A 266 -5.13 -1.29 -1.95
CA LYS A 266 -4.57 -0.49 -0.85
C LYS A 266 -3.13 -0.10 -1.10
N LEU A 267 -2.28 -1.07 -1.42
CA LEU A 267 -0.86 -0.83 -1.68
C LEU A 267 -0.63 0.20 -2.80
N LEU A 268 -1.34 0.07 -3.93
CA LEU A 268 -1.21 1.00 -5.05
C LEU A 268 -1.75 2.39 -4.70
N THR A 269 -2.87 2.46 -3.98
CA THR A 269 -3.45 3.74 -3.52
C THR A 269 -2.47 4.49 -2.61
N GLU A 270 -1.91 3.81 -1.60
CA GLU A 270 -0.94 4.39 -0.67
C GLU A 270 0.35 4.84 -1.38
N ARG A 271 0.85 4.05 -2.35
CA ARG A 271 2.02 4.42 -3.16
C ARG A 271 1.79 5.66 -4.01
N MET A 272 0.58 5.88 -4.51
CA MET A 272 0.22 7.09 -5.24
C MET A 272 -0.16 8.26 -4.31
N GLY A 273 0.10 8.13 -2.99
CA GLY A 273 -0.17 9.19 -2.01
C GLY A 273 -1.66 9.40 -1.69
N GLY A 274 -2.51 8.44 -2.07
CA GLY A 274 -3.93 8.41 -1.76
C GLY A 274 -4.24 7.68 -0.46
N SER A 275 -5.53 7.60 -0.14
CA SER A 275 -6.07 6.81 0.96
C SER A 275 -7.22 5.94 0.49
N ILE A 276 -7.35 4.77 1.09
CA ILE A 276 -8.44 3.83 0.90
C ILE A 276 -8.99 3.42 2.26
N SER A 277 -10.29 3.37 2.38
CA SER A 277 -10.98 2.94 3.61
C SER A 277 -12.20 2.08 3.26
N ALA A 278 -12.64 1.27 4.22
CA ALA A 278 -13.87 0.49 4.13
C ALA A 278 -14.76 0.80 5.33
N ASP A 279 -16.05 0.92 5.10
CA ASP A 279 -17.10 1.07 6.11
C ASP A 279 -18.19 0.04 5.84
N TYR A 280 -18.84 -0.44 6.91
CA TYR A 280 -19.90 -1.44 6.81
C TYR A 280 -21.05 -1.06 7.72
N LYS A 281 -22.18 -0.70 7.10
CA LYS A 281 -23.40 -0.29 7.81
C LYS A 281 -24.63 -0.86 7.13
N GLY A 282 -25.52 -1.47 7.90
CA GLY A 282 -26.80 -1.96 7.39
C GLY A 282 -26.64 -2.99 6.26
N ASN A 283 -25.67 -3.89 6.36
CA ASN A 283 -25.29 -4.89 5.35
C ASN A 283 -24.70 -4.29 4.06
N VAL A 284 -24.39 -3.01 4.01
CA VAL A 284 -23.75 -2.37 2.87
C VAL A 284 -22.26 -2.17 3.17
N LEU A 285 -21.42 -2.75 2.33
CA LEU A 285 -19.98 -2.49 2.29
C LEU A 285 -19.73 -1.28 1.39
N SER A 286 -19.01 -0.30 1.90
CA SER A 286 -18.59 0.88 1.14
C SER A 286 -17.07 1.01 1.19
N ILE A 287 -16.42 1.04 0.02
CA ILE A 287 -14.97 1.25 -0.13
C ILE A 287 -14.77 2.63 -0.74
N THR A 288 -14.08 3.50 0.01
CA THR A 288 -13.83 4.89 -0.40
C THR A 288 -12.37 5.11 -0.72
N LEU A 289 -12.12 5.73 -1.86
CA LEU A 289 -10.80 6.12 -2.38
C LEU A 289 -10.68 7.64 -2.43
N SER A 290 -9.55 8.18 -2.01
CA SER A 290 -9.22 9.60 -2.17
C SER A 290 -7.78 9.79 -2.58
N PHE A 291 -7.55 10.65 -3.56
CA PHE A 291 -6.22 11.05 -4.01
C PHE A 291 -6.06 12.56 -3.83
N LYS A 292 -4.93 12.98 -3.24
CA LYS A 292 -4.66 14.41 -3.03
C LYS A 292 -4.71 15.16 -4.36
N GLY A 293 -5.35 16.32 -4.35
CA GLY A 293 -5.30 17.26 -5.46
C GLY A 293 -3.85 17.71 -5.67
N GLY A 294 -3.34 17.64 -6.90
CA GLY A 294 -2.06 18.22 -7.28
C GLY A 294 -2.18 19.71 -7.49
#